data_435971fcfbc90dd48156e9bc469cd49c
#
_entry.id   435971fcfbc90dd48156e9bc469cd49c
#
_cell.length_a   1.000
_cell.length_b   1.000
_cell.length_c   1.000
_cell.angle_alpha   90.00
_cell.angle_beta   90.00
_cell.angle_gamma   90.00
#
_symmetry.space_group_name_H-M   'P 1'
#
loop_
_entity.id
_entity.type
_entity.pdbx_description
1 polymer ?
#
loop_
_entity_poly.entity_id
_entity_poly.type
_entity_poly.pdbx_seq_one_letter_code
_entity_poly.pdbx_strand_id
1 'polypeptide(L)'
;MKLDCFEEVKRLTSELVAIPSINKEAHGETAVARYVYDYYMGLPYFQAHPEQVLCFQTKDDFVERHSTMAYVKGTKGTSNRTVILIGHIDTVGVDDFGTIREYAFRTEELPEKLKETFSLSPEV
;
A
#
# COMPACT_ATOMS: atom_id res chain seq x y z
N MET A 1 -20.49 -12.86 11.18
CA MET A 1 -19.34 -12.06 11.63
C MET A 1 -19.33 -10.79 10.78
N LYS A 2 -19.77 -9.64 11.32
CA LYS A 2 -19.48 -8.34 10.68
C LYS A 2 -17.99 -8.11 10.89
N LEU A 3 -17.20 -8.29 9.85
CA LEU A 3 -15.86 -7.73 9.84
C LEU A 3 -16.04 -6.22 9.89
N ASP A 4 -15.61 -5.60 10.96
CA ASP A 4 -15.42 -4.16 10.98
C ASP A 4 -14.14 -3.88 10.17
N CYS A 5 -14.31 -3.90 8.84
CA CYS A 5 -13.19 -3.70 7.93
C CYS A 5 -12.66 -2.26 7.98
N PHE A 6 -13.37 -1.34 8.62
CA PHE A 6 -13.01 0.08 8.60
C PHE A 6 -11.70 0.34 9.36
N GLU A 7 -11.60 -0.14 10.60
CA GLU A 7 -10.38 0.06 11.40
C GLU A 7 -9.17 -0.65 10.80
N GLU A 8 -9.38 -1.83 10.24
CA GLU A 8 -8.31 -2.55 9.54
C GLU A 8 -7.86 -1.83 8.28
N VAL A 9 -8.78 -1.33 7.45
CA VAL A 9 -8.46 -0.54 6.26
C VAL A 9 -7.72 0.74 6.65
N LYS A 10 -8.19 1.45 7.69
CA LYS A 10 -7.54 2.65 8.21
C LYS A 10 -6.12 2.38 8.67
N ARG A 11 -5.92 1.32 9.45
CA ARG A 11 -4.60 0.90 9.94
C ARG A 11 -3.66 0.60 8.79
N LEU A 12 -4.08 -0.27 7.86
CA LEU A 12 -3.28 -0.65 6.70
C LEU A 12 -2.94 0.54 5.80
N THR A 13 -3.90 1.45 5.60
CA THR A 13 -3.67 2.67 4.83
C THR A 13 -2.60 3.54 5.49
N SER A 14 -2.69 3.76 6.81
CA SER A 14 -1.70 4.55 7.55
C SER A 14 -0.31 3.92 7.49
N GLU A 15 -0.22 2.60 7.66
CA GLU A 15 1.05 1.87 7.59
C GLU A 15 1.66 1.90 6.19
N LEU A 16 0.85 1.77 5.13
CA LEU A 16 1.33 1.87 3.75
C LEU A 16 1.78 3.29 3.40
N VAL A 17 1.04 4.31 3.80
CA VAL A 17 1.42 5.72 3.58
C VAL A 17 2.70 6.07 4.32
N ALA A 18 2.97 5.48 5.48
CA ALA A 18 4.19 5.71 6.24
C ALA A 18 5.46 5.19 5.55
N ILE A 19 5.34 4.38 4.51
CA ILE A 19 6.46 3.89 3.70
C ILE A 19 6.61 4.81 2.47
N PRO A 20 7.63 5.66 2.38
CA PRO A 20 7.85 6.50 1.21
C PRO A 20 8.08 5.65 -0.04
N SER A 21 7.17 5.73 -0.99
CA SER A 21 7.23 4.98 -2.26
C SER A 21 7.24 5.91 -3.47
N ILE A 22 7.96 7.02 -3.34
CA ILE A 22 8.05 8.03 -4.39
C ILE A 22 8.62 7.40 -5.67
N ASN A 23 7.91 7.59 -6.78
CA ASN A 23 8.28 7.05 -8.08
C ASN A 23 9.70 7.47 -8.47
N LYS A 24 10.48 6.52 -8.96
CA LYS A 24 11.89 6.66 -9.37
C LYS A 24 12.88 6.86 -8.22
N GLU A 25 12.46 6.88 -6.98
CA GLU A 25 13.37 6.82 -5.85
C GLU A 25 13.73 5.36 -5.53
N ALA A 26 14.99 5.14 -5.15
CA ALA A 26 15.46 3.81 -4.84
C ALA A 26 14.77 3.24 -3.59
N HIS A 27 14.37 1.97 -3.65
CA HIS A 27 13.90 1.14 -2.52
C HIS A 27 12.49 1.42 -1.96
N GLY A 28 11.86 2.57 -2.22
CA GLY A 28 10.53 2.88 -1.66
C GLY A 28 9.44 1.92 -2.16
N GLU A 29 9.33 1.75 -3.46
CA GLU A 29 8.36 0.81 -4.06
C GLU A 29 8.63 -0.64 -3.64
N THR A 30 9.90 -1.05 -3.56
CA THR A 30 10.28 -2.37 -3.07
C THR A 30 9.88 -2.57 -1.60
N ALA A 31 10.02 -1.56 -0.75
CA ALA A 31 9.63 -1.64 0.65
C ALA A 31 8.11 -1.84 0.81
N VAL A 32 7.30 -1.09 0.04
CA VAL A 32 5.83 -1.29 0.02
C VAL A 32 5.46 -2.67 -0.49
N ALA A 33 6.08 -3.13 -1.59
CA ALA A 33 5.79 -4.46 -2.13
C ALA A 33 6.10 -5.57 -1.11
N ARG A 34 7.21 -5.46 -0.37
CA ARG A 34 7.56 -6.40 0.70
C ARG A 34 6.60 -6.33 1.87
N TYR A 35 6.22 -5.13 2.31
CA TYR A 35 5.21 -4.96 3.36
C TYR A 35 3.90 -5.68 2.99
N VAL A 36 3.42 -5.50 1.76
CA VAL A 36 2.20 -6.18 1.27
C VAL A 36 2.38 -7.70 1.23
N TYR A 37 3.55 -8.18 0.79
CA TYR A 37 3.88 -9.59 0.82
C TYR A 37 3.84 -10.16 2.25
N ASP A 38 4.51 -9.52 3.19
CA ASP A 38 4.57 -9.97 4.59
C ASP A 38 3.19 -9.93 5.25
N TYR A 39 2.37 -8.93 4.93
CA TYR A 39 0.98 -8.87 5.38
C TYR A 39 0.18 -10.09 4.91
N TYR A 40 0.24 -10.43 3.62
CA TYR A 40 -0.43 -11.63 3.11
C TYR A 40 0.09 -12.91 3.77
N MET A 41 1.41 -13.04 3.91
CA MET A 41 2.01 -14.20 4.56
C MET A 41 1.64 -14.33 6.05
N GLY A 42 1.24 -13.25 6.69
CA GLY A 42 0.69 -13.25 8.05
C GLY A 42 -0.74 -13.79 8.14
N LEU A 43 -1.47 -13.86 7.04
CA LEU A 43 -2.87 -14.33 7.04
C LEU A 43 -2.94 -15.88 7.07
N PRO A 44 -3.84 -16.48 7.89
CA PRO A 44 -3.91 -17.94 8.03
C PRO A 44 -4.11 -18.69 6.71
N TYR A 45 -4.87 -18.12 5.78
CA TYR A 45 -5.07 -18.73 4.46
C TYR A 45 -3.76 -18.88 3.70
N PHE A 46 -2.94 -17.83 3.65
CA PHE A 46 -1.68 -17.86 2.91
C PHE A 46 -0.56 -18.57 3.67
N GLN A 47 -0.65 -18.66 4.99
CA GLN A 47 0.24 -19.55 5.76
C GLN A 47 0.04 -21.03 5.37
N ALA A 48 -1.20 -21.40 5.05
CA ALA A 48 -1.52 -22.74 4.55
C ALA A 48 -1.22 -22.92 3.05
N HIS A 49 -1.09 -21.82 2.30
CA HIS A 49 -0.88 -21.79 0.85
C HIS A 49 0.21 -20.79 0.45
N PRO A 50 1.44 -20.92 0.96
CA PRO A 50 2.51 -19.93 0.73
C PRO A 50 2.88 -19.76 -0.74
N GLU A 51 2.67 -20.78 -1.57
CA GLU A 51 2.88 -20.75 -3.02
C GLU A 51 1.91 -19.81 -3.76
N GLN A 52 0.87 -19.34 -3.10
CA GLN A 52 -0.14 -18.43 -3.67
C GLN A 52 0.18 -16.95 -3.41
N VAL A 53 1.30 -16.64 -2.80
CA VAL A 53 1.79 -15.26 -2.65
C VAL A 53 3.16 -15.15 -3.27
N LEU A 54 3.34 -14.17 -4.12
CA LEU A 54 4.60 -13.93 -4.82
C LEU A 54 5.01 -12.47 -4.63
N CYS A 55 6.29 -12.25 -4.36
CA CYS A 55 6.93 -10.94 -4.49
C CYS A 55 8.08 -11.10 -5.47
N PHE A 56 8.04 -10.37 -6.57
CA PHE A 56 9.01 -10.53 -7.66
C PHE A 56 9.50 -9.18 -8.16
N GLN A 57 10.75 -9.15 -8.58
CA GLN A 57 11.37 -7.98 -9.19
C GLN A 57 10.90 -7.80 -10.62
N THR A 58 10.60 -6.56 -11.01
CA THR A 58 10.34 -6.18 -12.40
C THR A 58 11.62 -6.33 -13.21
N LYS A 59 11.53 -6.99 -14.37
CA LYS A 59 12.65 -7.16 -15.27
C LYS A 59 12.80 -5.96 -16.19
N ASP A 60 14.03 -5.71 -16.63
CA ASP A 60 14.36 -4.68 -17.63
C ASP A 60 13.93 -3.25 -17.20
N ASP A 61 13.93 -3.00 -15.90
CA ASP A 61 13.65 -1.69 -15.34
C ASP A 61 14.96 -1.01 -14.90
N PHE A 62 15.03 0.31 -15.08
CA PHE A 62 16.18 1.11 -14.67
C PHE A 62 16.20 1.41 -13.16
N VAL A 63 15.10 1.14 -12.48
CA VAL A 63 14.96 1.21 -11.02
C VAL A 63 14.58 -0.17 -10.50
N GLU A 64 15.12 -0.55 -9.35
CA GLU A 64 14.73 -1.77 -8.69
C GLU A 64 13.31 -1.65 -8.16
N ARG A 65 12.38 -2.30 -8.84
CA ARG A 65 10.96 -2.37 -8.44
C ARG A 65 10.54 -3.80 -8.18
N HIS A 66 9.67 -3.94 -7.21
CA HIS A 66 9.01 -5.22 -6.91
C HIS A 66 7.51 -5.08 -7.00
N SER A 67 6.86 -6.17 -7.36
CA SER A 67 5.41 -6.30 -7.34
C SER A 67 5.02 -7.47 -6.46
N THR A 68 3.91 -7.34 -5.73
CA THR A 68 3.34 -8.44 -4.95
C THR A 68 2.04 -8.89 -5.56
N MET A 69 1.86 -10.19 -5.65
CA MET A 69 0.65 -10.83 -6.15
C MET A 69 0.20 -11.89 -5.16
N ALA A 70 -1.10 -11.91 -4.86
CA ALA A 70 -1.71 -12.96 -4.06
C ALA A 70 -2.90 -13.57 -4.82
N TYR A 71 -3.05 -14.88 -4.73
CA TYR A 71 -4.10 -15.62 -5.42
C TYR A 71 -4.93 -16.44 -4.43
N VAL A 72 -6.25 -16.28 -4.49
CA VAL A 72 -7.19 -17.10 -3.72
C VAL A 72 -7.99 -17.96 -4.68
N LYS A 73 -7.88 -19.28 -4.56
CA LYS A 73 -8.64 -20.22 -5.36
C LYS A 73 -10.04 -20.40 -4.79
N GLY A 74 -11.05 -20.03 -5.59
CA GLY A 74 -12.45 -20.30 -5.24
C GLY A 74 -12.75 -21.80 -5.24
N THR A 75 -13.53 -22.23 -4.26
CA THR A 75 -13.92 -23.64 -4.08
C THR A 75 -15.40 -23.89 -4.34
N LYS A 76 -16.18 -22.84 -4.62
CA LYS A 76 -17.62 -22.94 -4.88
C LYS A 76 -17.92 -22.87 -6.37
N GLY A 77 -18.70 -23.85 -6.86
CA GLY A 77 -19.15 -23.90 -8.25
C GLY A 77 -18.10 -24.44 -9.22
N THR A 78 -18.42 -24.36 -10.51
CA THR A 78 -17.63 -24.92 -11.63
C THR A 78 -17.09 -23.83 -12.58
N SER A 79 -17.15 -22.56 -12.16
CA SER A 79 -16.71 -21.45 -13.00
C SER A 79 -15.19 -21.40 -13.07
N ASN A 80 -14.65 -21.20 -14.27
CA ASN A 80 -13.22 -20.93 -14.51
C ASN A 80 -12.93 -19.42 -14.60
N ARG A 81 -13.84 -18.57 -14.12
CA ARG A 81 -13.64 -17.12 -14.15
C ARG A 81 -12.73 -16.68 -13.02
N THR A 82 -11.83 -15.78 -13.34
CA THR A 82 -10.95 -15.13 -12.38
C THR A 82 -11.27 -13.64 -12.34
N VAL A 83 -11.28 -13.06 -11.15
CA VAL A 83 -11.33 -11.61 -10.93
C VAL A 83 -9.93 -11.18 -10.54
N ILE A 84 -9.40 -10.17 -11.21
CA ILE A 84 -8.11 -9.58 -10.90
C ILE A 84 -8.37 -8.18 -10.33
N LEU A 85 -7.89 -7.94 -9.11
CA LEU A 85 -7.82 -6.62 -8.51
C LEU A 85 -6.39 -6.12 -8.67
N ILE A 86 -6.24 -4.92 -9.19
CA ILE A 86 -4.93 -4.31 -9.44
C ILE A 86 -4.88 -2.91 -8.84
N GLY A 87 -3.74 -2.56 -8.25
CA GLY A 87 -3.46 -1.21 -7.74
C GLY A 87 -1.98 -0.92 -7.87
N HIS A 88 -1.63 0.35 -8.05
CA HIS A 88 -0.24 0.79 -8.01
C HIS A 88 0.19 1.11 -6.57
N ILE A 89 1.48 1.03 -6.30
CA ILE A 89 2.09 1.23 -4.98
C ILE A 89 3.07 2.40 -4.94
N ASP A 90 3.35 3.00 -6.09
CA ASP A 90 4.17 4.21 -6.18
C ASP A 90 3.33 5.46 -5.91
N THR A 91 4.00 6.48 -5.38
CA THR A 91 3.43 7.80 -5.11
C THR A 91 4.15 8.87 -5.89
N VAL A 92 3.53 10.04 -6.01
CA VAL A 92 4.19 11.25 -6.52
C VAL A 92 5.17 11.83 -5.49
N GLY A 93 6.02 12.75 -5.94
CA GLY A 93 6.91 13.49 -5.05
C GLY A 93 6.15 14.35 -4.03
N VAL A 94 6.85 14.73 -2.97
CA VAL A 94 6.26 15.48 -1.83
C VAL A 94 6.69 16.96 -1.80
N ASP A 95 7.29 17.46 -2.88
CA ASP A 95 7.79 18.83 -2.94
C ASP A 95 6.69 19.89 -2.81
N ASP A 96 5.47 19.57 -3.29
CA ASP A 96 4.29 20.43 -3.18
C ASP A 96 3.85 20.71 -1.74
N PHE A 97 4.28 19.88 -0.78
CA PHE A 97 4.08 20.15 0.64
C PHE A 97 5.00 21.26 1.20
N GLY A 98 5.99 21.71 0.43
CA GLY A 98 6.86 22.81 0.80
C GLY A 98 7.55 22.61 2.16
N THR A 99 7.31 23.54 3.09
CA THR A 99 7.94 23.52 4.43
C THR A 99 7.47 22.38 5.33
N ILE A 100 6.34 21.73 5.01
CA ILE A 100 5.79 20.62 5.80
C ILE A 100 5.99 19.26 5.13
N ARG A 101 6.84 19.17 4.10
CA ARG A 101 7.08 17.92 3.34
C ARG A 101 7.52 16.74 4.22
N GLU A 102 8.15 16.99 5.34
CA GLU A 102 8.56 15.94 6.30
C GLU A 102 7.38 15.22 6.95
N TYR A 103 6.19 15.84 6.92
CA TYR A 103 4.95 15.26 7.44
C TYR A 103 4.14 14.50 6.40
N ALA A 104 4.52 14.52 5.11
CA ALA A 104 3.76 13.91 4.02
C ALA A 104 3.45 12.42 4.24
N PHE A 105 4.32 11.71 4.96
CA PHE A 105 4.17 10.29 5.28
C PHE A 105 3.72 10.03 6.72
N ARG A 106 3.30 11.08 7.46
CA ARG A 106 2.88 11.00 8.86
C ARG A 106 1.38 11.26 8.96
N THR A 107 0.57 10.23 8.74
CA THR A 107 -0.88 10.32 8.62
C THR A 107 -1.59 10.95 9.82
N GLU A 108 -1.01 10.84 11.01
CA GLU A 108 -1.59 11.41 12.23
C GLU A 108 -1.25 12.91 12.42
N GLU A 109 -0.06 13.34 11.97
CA GLU A 109 0.43 14.71 12.16
C GLU A 109 0.08 15.63 10.99
N LEU A 110 0.04 15.08 9.76
CA LEU A 110 -0.16 15.86 8.54
C LEU A 110 -1.45 16.70 8.55
N PRO A 111 -2.62 16.21 9.00
CA PRO A 111 -3.85 17.03 9.01
C PRO A 111 -3.73 18.33 9.80
N GLU A 112 -3.09 18.27 10.97
CA GLU A 112 -2.88 19.47 11.79
C GLU A 112 -1.87 20.41 11.16
N LYS A 113 -0.79 19.87 10.58
CA LYS A 113 0.23 20.67 9.88
C LYS A 113 -0.33 21.38 8.65
N LEU A 114 -1.22 20.72 7.91
CA LEU A 114 -1.93 21.33 6.79
C LEU A 114 -2.81 22.50 7.24
N LYS A 115 -3.59 22.35 8.32
CA LYS A 115 -4.42 23.42 8.89
C LYS A 115 -3.56 24.60 9.33
N GLU A 116 -2.47 24.34 10.06
CA GLU A 116 -1.56 25.37 10.55
C GLU A 116 -0.93 26.18 9.40
N THR A 117 -0.50 25.49 8.34
CA THR A 117 0.31 26.09 7.26
C THR A 117 -0.57 26.79 6.22
N PHE A 118 -1.71 26.23 5.86
CA PHE A 118 -2.52 26.71 4.74
C PHE A 118 -3.79 27.43 5.17
N SER A 119 -4.02 27.62 6.48
CA SER A 119 -5.21 28.31 7.02
C SER A 119 -6.50 27.79 6.36
N LEU A 120 -6.61 26.47 6.20
CA LEU A 120 -7.77 25.85 5.58
C LEU A 120 -9.04 26.21 6.36
N SER A 121 -10.04 26.76 5.66
CA SER A 121 -11.35 27.02 6.24
C SER A 121 -11.96 25.73 6.78
N PRO A 122 -12.76 25.80 7.87
CA PRO A 122 -13.40 24.61 8.46
C PRO A 122 -14.37 23.86 7.54
N GLU A 123 -14.59 24.34 6.34
CA GLU A 123 -15.59 23.85 5.38
C GLU A 123 -14.99 22.94 4.26
N VAL A 124 -13.76 22.46 4.44
CA VAL A 124 -13.15 21.50 3.51
C VAL A 124 -12.99 20.13 4.16
#